data_459e6398fb577164834f730f5b668866
#
_entry.id   459e6398fb577164834f730f5b668866
#
_cell.length_a   1.000
_cell.length_b   1.000
_cell.length_c   1.000
_cell.angle_alpha   90.00
_cell.angle_beta   90.00
_cell.angle_gamma   90.00
#
_symmetry.space_group_name_H-M   'P 1'
#
loop_
_entity.id
_entity.type
_entity.pdbx_description
1 polymer ?
#
loop_
_entity_poly.entity_id
_entity_poly.type
_entity_poly.pdbx_seq_one_letter_code
_entity_poly.pdbx_strand_id
1 'polypeptide(L)'
;MKNIKQYCILIIFFLICGLPASTSAVSCKELNTPEKIKSFMKESHQSNPLLRKNVSLGLILDVCEGKVCRSKSKRAAQKEILRIQKLGNKRRIFAEKGPNAPRCVIKRGGRQFICSSCGIVSNESCRSFPSDGSTIFPGTNIDSSDFAFTAGDTKDIKCSKLKNPKFFKIETLINVESGEKGKAYDKVLSYYDKKKEVPIMVNFFAEKVLRKVYRFFPKYYAKVGGKWISTVMRVRTTQGNEKKFIFETLTHIQKKNGKLKLYLDFSADPDLKNVHPESLFSTD
;
A
#
# COMPACT_ATOMS: atom_id res chain seq x y z
N MET A 1 25.06 36.65 -43.72
CA MET A 1 25.04 35.17 -43.76
C MET A 1 25.63 34.50 -42.53
N LYS A 2 25.66 35.12 -41.31
CA LYS A 2 26.24 34.52 -40.09
C LYS A 2 25.22 33.94 -39.12
N ASN A 3 23.91 34.17 -39.27
CA ASN A 3 22.90 33.81 -38.29
C ASN A 3 22.12 32.52 -38.57
N ILE A 4 22.27 31.90 -39.75
CA ILE A 4 21.52 30.68 -40.11
C ILE A 4 22.12 29.42 -39.48
N LYS A 5 23.45 29.37 -39.28
CA LYS A 5 24.10 28.21 -38.67
C LYS A 5 23.79 28.01 -37.16
N GLN A 6 23.51 29.09 -36.45
CA GLN A 6 23.18 29.00 -34.99
C GLN A 6 21.78 28.45 -34.72
N TYR A 7 20.82 28.72 -35.62
CA TYR A 7 19.45 28.22 -35.46
C TYR A 7 19.31 26.73 -35.78
N CYS A 8 20.09 26.20 -36.71
CA CYS A 8 20.08 24.76 -37.01
C CYS A 8 20.62 23.90 -35.87
N ILE A 9 21.58 24.37 -35.08
CA ILE A 9 22.12 23.63 -33.92
C ILE A 9 21.12 23.61 -32.78
N LEU A 10 20.37 24.70 -32.54
CA LEU A 10 19.34 24.73 -31.49
C LEU A 10 18.14 23.84 -31.80
N ILE A 11 17.73 23.75 -33.06
CA ILE A 11 16.60 22.88 -33.46
C ILE A 11 16.98 21.40 -33.37
N ILE A 12 18.21 21.03 -33.65
CA ILE A 12 18.68 19.64 -33.51
C ILE A 12 18.75 19.24 -32.02
N PHE A 13 19.14 20.15 -31.12
CA PHE A 13 19.15 19.87 -29.69
C PHE A 13 17.73 19.68 -29.09
N PHE A 14 16.74 20.43 -29.59
CA PHE A 14 15.33 20.26 -29.15
C PHE A 14 14.70 18.98 -29.71
N LEU A 15 15.09 18.50 -30.87
CA LEU A 15 14.59 17.25 -31.45
C LEU A 15 15.15 15.99 -30.76
N ILE A 16 16.35 16.08 -30.16
CA ILE A 16 16.95 14.94 -29.44
C ILE A 16 16.42 14.81 -28.00
N CYS A 17 16.00 15.92 -27.36
CA CYS A 17 15.43 15.90 -26.00
C CYS A 17 13.94 15.57 -25.94
N GLY A 18 13.24 15.46 -27.06
CA GLY A 18 11.79 15.34 -27.16
C GLY A 18 11.24 13.96 -27.50
N LEU A 19 12.09 12.94 -27.65
CA LEU A 19 11.56 11.58 -27.79
C LEU A 19 11.04 11.12 -26.42
N PRO A 20 9.72 10.89 -26.26
CA PRO A 20 9.24 10.26 -25.06
C PRO A 20 9.96 8.91 -24.98
N ALA A 21 10.73 8.71 -23.90
CA ALA A 21 11.27 7.40 -23.61
C ALA A 21 10.07 6.43 -23.66
N SER A 22 10.00 5.62 -24.71
CA SER A 22 9.01 4.57 -24.80
C SER A 22 9.30 3.65 -23.63
N THR A 23 8.54 3.80 -22.56
CA THR A 23 8.59 2.87 -21.42
C THR A 23 8.15 1.53 -21.96
N SER A 24 9.12 0.71 -22.37
CA SER A 24 8.86 -0.67 -22.78
C SER A 24 8.17 -1.34 -21.59
N ALA A 25 7.03 -1.97 -21.85
CA ALA A 25 6.30 -2.65 -20.79
C ALA A 25 7.16 -3.77 -20.21
N VAL A 26 7.37 -3.78 -18.90
CA VAL A 26 8.17 -4.79 -18.20
C VAL A 26 7.73 -6.21 -18.53
N SER A 27 8.67 -7.08 -18.79
CA SER A 27 8.43 -8.49 -19.14
C SER A 27 9.23 -9.45 -18.26
N CYS A 28 8.77 -10.72 -18.18
CA CYS A 28 9.54 -11.74 -17.48
C CYS A 28 10.90 -12.07 -18.14
N LYS A 29 11.14 -11.64 -19.39
CA LYS A 29 12.46 -11.76 -19.99
C LYS A 29 13.47 -10.79 -19.37
N GLU A 30 12.99 -9.59 -18.98
CA GLU A 30 13.80 -8.58 -18.30
C GLU A 30 14.00 -8.91 -16.83
N LEU A 31 12.98 -9.52 -16.21
CA LEU A 31 12.98 -10.01 -14.81
C LEU A 31 13.54 -11.45 -14.75
N ASN A 32 14.75 -11.65 -15.26
CA ASN A 32 15.35 -12.98 -15.43
C ASN A 32 16.23 -13.45 -14.25
N THR A 33 16.44 -12.59 -13.24
CA THR A 33 17.17 -12.95 -12.01
C THR A 33 16.35 -12.63 -10.76
N PRO A 34 16.56 -13.33 -9.65
CA PRO A 34 15.90 -13.06 -8.37
C PRO A 34 16.04 -11.61 -7.91
N GLU A 35 17.20 -11.01 -8.08
CA GLU A 35 17.52 -9.62 -7.65
C GLU A 35 16.67 -8.61 -8.45
N LYS A 36 16.58 -8.78 -9.77
CA LYS A 36 15.74 -7.93 -10.63
C LYS A 36 14.27 -8.05 -10.27
N ILE A 37 13.80 -9.27 -9.99
CA ILE A 37 12.41 -9.49 -9.55
C ILE A 37 12.16 -8.80 -8.21
N LYS A 38 13.06 -8.96 -7.23
CA LYS A 38 12.95 -8.31 -5.91
C LYS A 38 12.94 -6.78 -6.01
N SER A 39 13.84 -6.21 -6.81
CA SER A 39 13.88 -4.77 -7.07
C SER A 39 12.58 -4.27 -7.69
N PHE A 40 12.09 -4.94 -8.74
CA PHE A 40 10.81 -4.62 -9.36
C PHE A 40 9.65 -4.68 -8.37
N MET A 41 9.56 -5.73 -7.56
CA MET A 41 8.50 -5.87 -6.54
C MET A 41 8.56 -4.72 -5.53
N LYS A 42 9.74 -4.37 -5.03
CA LYS A 42 9.95 -3.27 -4.09
C LYS A 42 9.47 -1.93 -4.67
N GLU A 43 9.77 -1.65 -5.92
CA GLU A 43 9.32 -0.44 -6.61
C GLU A 43 7.81 -0.44 -6.86
N SER A 44 7.28 -1.56 -7.39
CA SER A 44 5.86 -1.72 -7.66
C SER A 44 5.00 -1.57 -6.41
N HIS A 45 5.47 -2.07 -5.27
CA HIS A 45 4.74 -1.94 -4.00
C HIS A 45 4.61 -0.48 -3.55
N GLN A 46 5.45 0.44 -4.01
CA GLN A 46 5.30 1.87 -3.76
C GLN A 46 4.03 2.47 -4.41
N SER A 47 3.38 1.73 -5.32
CA SER A 47 2.04 2.09 -5.82
C SER A 47 0.94 1.96 -4.77
N ASN A 48 1.17 1.21 -3.70
CA ASN A 48 0.28 1.19 -2.54
C ASN A 48 0.68 2.32 -1.58
N PRO A 49 -0.16 3.35 -1.39
CA PRO A 49 0.19 4.50 -0.56
C PRO A 49 0.43 4.14 0.91
N LEU A 50 -0.17 3.04 1.38
CA LEU A 50 0.01 2.56 2.76
C LEU A 50 1.43 2.05 3.04
N LEU A 51 2.21 1.73 2.00
CA LEU A 51 3.59 1.23 2.14
C LEU A 51 4.64 2.33 2.03
N ARG A 52 4.26 3.55 1.62
CA ARG A 52 5.19 4.66 1.51
C ARG A 52 5.70 5.11 2.87
N LYS A 53 6.95 5.56 2.91
CA LYS A 53 7.57 6.08 4.14
C LYS A 53 7.06 7.48 4.49
N ASN A 54 6.87 8.35 3.50
CA ASN A 54 6.40 9.71 3.69
C ASN A 54 5.08 9.87 2.93
N VAL A 55 3.98 9.99 3.66
CA VAL A 55 2.65 10.14 3.06
C VAL A 55 1.67 10.72 4.06
N SER A 56 0.79 11.61 3.58
CA SER A 56 -0.45 11.97 4.25
C SER A 56 -1.63 11.62 3.36
N LEU A 57 -2.62 10.91 3.88
CA LEU A 57 -3.80 10.54 3.09
C LEU A 57 -5.06 10.43 3.95
N GLY A 58 -6.18 10.78 3.35
CA GLY A 58 -7.51 10.46 3.86
C GLY A 58 -7.98 9.12 3.30
N LEU A 59 -8.50 8.25 4.13
CA LEU A 59 -8.97 6.92 3.76
C LEU A 59 -10.40 6.69 4.24
N ILE A 60 -11.22 6.09 3.37
CA ILE A 60 -12.48 5.49 3.74
C ILE A 60 -12.27 4.00 3.86
N LEU A 61 -12.66 3.43 4.98
CA LEU A 61 -12.52 2.03 5.31
C LEU A 61 -13.91 1.42 5.50
N ASP A 62 -14.23 0.40 4.71
CA ASP A 62 -15.43 -0.41 4.88
C ASP A 62 -15.00 -1.82 5.30
N VAL A 63 -15.46 -2.26 6.47
CA VAL A 63 -15.12 -3.57 7.03
C VAL A 63 -16.38 -4.39 7.18
N CYS A 64 -16.32 -5.66 6.79
CA CYS A 64 -17.41 -6.61 7.03
C CYS A 64 -16.85 -7.97 7.47
N GLU A 65 -17.68 -8.74 8.19
CA GLU A 65 -17.33 -10.06 8.73
C GLU A 65 -18.43 -11.08 8.47
N GLY A 66 -18.07 -12.33 8.26
CA GLY A 66 -18.96 -13.48 8.17
C GLY A 66 -20.01 -13.37 7.05
N LYS A 67 -21.28 -13.61 7.41
CA LYS A 67 -22.41 -13.57 6.47
C LYS A 67 -22.65 -12.18 5.89
N VAL A 68 -22.26 -11.13 6.61
CA VAL A 68 -22.43 -9.73 6.22
C VAL A 68 -21.63 -9.42 4.95
N CYS A 69 -20.44 -9.96 4.81
CA CYS A 69 -19.62 -9.81 3.60
C CYS A 69 -20.28 -10.41 2.34
N ARG A 70 -21.23 -11.31 2.53
CA ARG A 70 -21.97 -11.99 1.44
C ARG A 70 -23.28 -11.29 1.09
N SER A 71 -23.78 -10.47 1.99
CA SER A 71 -25.00 -9.70 1.76
C SER A 71 -24.76 -8.63 0.70
N LYS A 72 -25.67 -8.48 -0.27
CA LYS A 72 -25.69 -7.35 -1.21
C LYS A 72 -26.05 -6.03 -0.51
N SER A 73 -26.51 -6.10 0.72
CA SER A 73 -26.86 -4.95 1.56
C SER A 73 -25.59 -4.27 2.06
N LYS A 74 -25.24 -3.13 1.48
CA LYS A 74 -24.14 -2.26 1.92
C LYS A 74 -24.32 -1.66 3.32
N ARG A 75 -25.46 -1.92 3.99
CA ARG A 75 -25.81 -1.32 5.30
C ARG A 75 -25.11 -1.97 6.50
N ALA A 76 -24.53 -3.13 6.32
CA ALA A 76 -23.94 -3.90 7.40
C ALA A 76 -22.41 -3.79 7.51
N ALA A 77 -21.75 -3.05 6.63
CA ALA A 77 -20.32 -2.79 6.74
C ALA A 77 -20.08 -1.64 7.74
N GLN A 78 -19.17 -1.86 8.67
CA GLN A 78 -18.67 -0.77 9.51
C GLN A 78 -17.85 0.17 8.63
N LYS A 79 -18.24 1.44 8.62
CA LYS A 79 -17.57 2.47 7.81
C LYS A 79 -16.81 3.41 8.72
N GLU A 80 -15.54 3.57 8.43
CA GLU A 80 -14.67 4.53 9.10
C GLU A 80 -14.05 5.51 8.11
N ILE A 81 -13.86 6.73 8.53
CA ILE A 81 -13.09 7.75 7.82
C ILE A 81 -11.83 8.01 8.63
N LEU A 82 -10.70 7.72 8.01
CA LEU A 82 -9.39 7.79 8.65
C LEU A 82 -8.51 8.84 7.99
N ARG A 83 -7.68 9.48 8.79
CA ARG A 83 -6.51 10.22 8.35
C ARG A 83 -5.26 9.41 8.69
N ILE A 84 -4.39 9.21 7.73
CA ILE A 84 -3.15 8.47 7.90
C ILE A 84 -2.00 9.38 7.57
N GLN A 85 -1.04 9.45 8.47
CA GLN A 85 0.17 10.23 8.34
C GLN A 85 1.36 9.33 8.65
N LYS A 86 2.36 9.31 7.77
CA LYS A 86 3.59 8.54 7.95
C LYS A 86 4.79 9.43 7.66
N LEU A 87 5.77 9.37 8.55
CA LEU A 87 7.06 10.03 8.41
C LEU A 87 8.16 9.05 8.84
N GLY A 88 8.89 8.52 7.85
CA GLY A 88 9.87 7.46 8.09
C GLY A 88 9.20 6.21 8.70
N ASN A 89 9.63 5.83 9.89
CA ASN A 89 9.11 4.70 10.65
C ASN A 89 7.95 5.08 11.59
N LYS A 90 7.64 6.37 11.70
CA LYS A 90 6.54 6.88 12.52
C LYS A 90 5.25 6.84 11.74
N ARG A 91 4.16 6.47 12.40
CA ARG A 91 2.82 6.42 11.80
C ARG A 91 1.79 6.93 12.79
N ARG A 92 0.89 7.75 12.30
CA ARG A 92 -0.29 8.23 13.01
C ARG A 92 -1.53 7.90 12.20
N ILE A 93 -2.52 7.31 12.85
CA ILE A 93 -3.82 7.00 12.26
C ILE A 93 -4.86 7.66 13.13
N PHE A 94 -5.66 8.51 12.54
CA PHE A 94 -6.73 9.22 13.22
C PHE A 94 -8.07 8.83 12.60
N ALA A 95 -9.00 8.32 13.44
CA ALA A 95 -10.38 8.06 13.04
C ALA A 95 -11.18 9.37 13.13
N GLU A 96 -11.47 9.97 11.96
CA GLU A 96 -12.26 11.21 11.87
C GLU A 96 -13.75 10.93 12.10
N LYS A 97 -14.24 9.78 11.60
CA LYS A 97 -15.65 9.33 11.73
C LYS A 97 -15.71 7.82 11.77
N GLY A 98 -16.66 7.28 12.50
CA GLY A 98 -16.94 5.85 12.61
C GLY A 98 -16.87 5.33 14.04
N PRO A 99 -16.94 4.00 14.23
CA PRO A 99 -17.01 3.38 15.57
C PRO A 99 -15.78 3.69 16.45
N ASN A 100 -14.63 3.94 15.85
CA ASN A 100 -13.38 4.24 16.58
C ASN A 100 -13.07 5.75 16.68
N ALA A 101 -13.93 6.63 16.18
CA ALA A 101 -13.74 8.07 16.31
C ALA A 101 -14.05 8.54 17.75
N PRO A 102 -13.26 9.48 18.30
CA PRO A 102 -12.10 10.17 17.75
C PRO A 102 -10.73 9.56 18.12
N ARG A 103 -10.59 8.24 18.09
CA ARG A 103 -9.34 7.57 18.50
C ARG A 103 -8.17 7.87 17.59
N CYS A 104 -6.99 7.94 18.20
CA CYS A 104 -5.71 8.09 17.54
C CYS A 104 -4.80 6.90 17.85
N VAL A 105 -4.13 6.39 16.83
CA VAL A 105 -3.10 5.39 17.00
C VAL A 105 -1.79 5.96 16.48
N ILE A 106 -0.81 6.06 17.37
CA ILE A 106 0.55 6.53 17.04
C ILE A 106 1.49 5.33 17.19
N LYS A 107 2.34 5.10 16.19
CA LYS A 107 3.38 4.08 16.22
C LYS A 107 4.74 4.75 16.05
N ARG A 108 5.62 4.57 17.04
CA ARG A 108 7.00 5.07 17.03
C ARG A 108 7.90 4.19 17.91
N GLY A 109 9.17 4.05 17.55
CA GLY A 109 10.19 3.38 18.40
C GLY A 109 9.81 1.95 18.82
N GLY A 110 9.13 1.17 17.96
CA GLY A 110 8.69 -0.20 18.29
C GLY A 110 7.51 -0.27 19.26
N ARG A 111 6.93 0.85 19.66
CA ARG A 111 5.73 0.93 20.53
C ARG A 111 4.54 1.50 19.77
N GLN A 112 3.35 1.12 20.22
CA GLN A 112 2.08 1.66 19.75
C GLN A 112 1.37 2.37 20.90
N PHE A 113 0.88 3.57 20.64
CA PHE A 113 0.12 4.39 21.58
C PHE A 113 -1.30 4.51 21.06
N ILE A 114 -2.28 4.21 21.90
CA ILE A 114 -3.70 4.40 21.58
C ILE A 114 -4.19 5.53 22.48
N CYS A 115 -4.64 6.62 21.85
CA CYS A 115 -5.05 7.84 22.50
C CYS A 115 -6.55 8.08 22.29
N SER A 116 -7.24 8.64 23.28
CA SER A 116 -8.66 8.96 23.21
C SER A 116 -8.96 10.14 22.28
N SER A 117 -7.97 11.00 22.02
CA SER A 117 -8.06 12.11 21.08
C SER A 117 -6.77 12.26 20.29
N CYS A 118 -6.82 12.98 19.17
CA CYS A 118 -5.69 13.24 18.29
C CYS A 118 -5.37 14.75 18.20
N GLY A 119 -5.47 15.44 19.30
CA GLY A 119 -4.94 16.80 19.43
C GLY A 119 -3.44 16.81 19.69
N ILE A 120 -2.90 17.90 20.19
CA ILE A 120 -1.62 17.95 20.89
C ILE A 120 -1.82 17.07 22.13
N VAL A 121 -1.15 15.91 22.12
CA VAL A 121 -1.52 14.80 23.01
C VAL A 121 -0.76 14.99 24.31
N SER A 122 -1.48 15.21 25.42
CA SER A 122 -0.92 15.00 26.75
C SER A 122 -0.76 13.50 27.02
N ASN A 123 0.30 13.08 27.71
CA ASN A 123 0.58 11.69 28.09
C ASN A 123 -0.60 10.99 28.80
N GLU A 124 -1.46 11.74 29.44
CA GLU A 124 -2.62 11.24 30.20
C GLU A 124 -3.72 10.60 29.33
N SER A 125 -3.75 10.91 28.04
CA SER A 125 -4.78 10.42 27.12
C SER A 125 -4.37 9.17 26.32
N CYS A 126 -3.12 8.72 26.44
CA CYS A 126 -2.57 7.61 25.65
C CYS A 126 -2.19 6.41 26.50
N ARG A 127 -2.55 5.21 26.03
CA ARG A 127 -2.03 3.94 26.57
C ARG A 127 -0.97 3.39 25.63
N SER A 128 0.19 3.01 26.19
CA SER A 128 1.31 2.43 25.44
C SER A 128 1.23 0.92 25.45
N PHE A 129 1.41 0.31 24.28
CA PHE A 129 1.48 -1.13 24.07
C PHE A 129 2.73 -1.49 23.28
N PRO A 130 3.31 -2.71 23.49
CA PRO A 130 4.27 -3.25 22.56
C PRO A 130 3.63 -3.31 21.16
N SER A 131 4.37 -2.87 20.15
CA SER A 131 3.88 -3.02 18.77
C SER A 131 4.14 -4.44 18.31
N ASP A 132 3.09 -5.24 18.16
CA ASP A 132 3.17 -6.57 17.52
C ASP A 132 3.54 -6.50 16.05
N GLY A 133 3.56 -5.30 15.50
CA GLY A 133 3.99 -5.03 14.13
C GLY A 133 2.98 -5.42 13.06
N SER A 134 2.01 -6.27 13.38
CA SER A 134 1.20 -6.98 12.39
C SER A 134 0.12 -6.10 11.76
N THR A 135 -0.78 -5.53 12.52
CA THR A 135 -1.96 -4.86 11.97
C THR A 135 -1.70 -3.40 11.63
N ILE A 136 -1.97 -3.00 10.38
CA ILE A 136 -1.89 -1.59 9.97
C ILE A 136 -3.04 -0.79 10.58
N PHE A 137 -4.24 -1.36 10.59
CA PHE A 137 -5.44 -0.73 11.14
C PHE A 137 -6.10 -1.66 12.14
N PRO A 138 -6.37 -1.22 13.38
CA PRO A 138 -7.14 -2.00 14.35
C PRO A 138 -8.49 -2.43 13.77
N GLY A 139 -8.88 -3.68 14.00
CA GLY A 139 -10.16 -4.22 13.52
C GLY A 139 -10.19 -4.54 12.03
N THR A 140 -9.04 -4.60 11.36
CA THR A 140 -8.94 -5.00 9.95
C THR A 140 -8.01 -6.19 9.75
N ASN A 141 -8.04 -6.74 8.54
CA ASN A 141 -7.13 -7.79 8.10
C ASN A 141 -5.97 -7.27 7.24
N ILE A 142 -5.60 -6.00 7.37
CA ILE A 142 -4.49 -5.38 6.65
C ILE A 142 -3.26 -5.38 7.55
N ASP A 143 -2.28 -6.24 7.23
CA ASP A 143 -1.07 -6.40 8.01
C ASP A 143 0.15 -5.80 7.30
N SER A 144 1.07 -5.23 8.07
CA SER A 144 2.33 -4.72 7.54
C SER A 144 3.26 -5.85 7.07
N SER A 145 3.19 -7.00 7.72
CA SER A 145 3.93 -8.21 7.38
C SER A 145 3.56 -8.78 6.01
N ASP A 146 2.33 -8.54 5.53
CA ASP A 146 1.90 -8.98 4.20
C ASP A 146 2.77 -8.42 3.06
N PHE A 147 3.52 -7.36 3.31
CA PHE A 147 4.37 -6.69 2.33
C PHE A 147 5.86 -6.76 2.68
N ALA A 148 6.20 -7.38 3.81
CA ALA A 148 7.58 -7.43 4.32
C ALA A 148 8.41 -8.58 3.72
N PHE A 149 7.81 -9.51 2.98
CA PHE A 149 8.44 -10.73 2.45
C PHE A 149 9.50 -10.48 1.35
N THR A 150 10.02 -9.27 1.24
CA THR A 150 10.78 -8.87 0.06
C THR A 150 12.27 -9.22 0.07
N ALA A 151 12.91 -9.52 1.19
CA ALA A 151 14.37 -9.58 1.14
C ALA A 151 15.06 -10.81 1.77
N GLY A 152 14.71 -11.21 2.99
CA GLY A 152 15.49 -12.22 3.73
C GLY A 152 14.95 -13.64 3.65
N ASP A 153 13.65 -13.77 3.45
CA ASP A 153 12.92 -15.02 3.70
C ASP A 153 12.52 -15.75 2.42
N THR A 154 13.03 -15.32 1.27
CA THR A 154 12.66 -15.89 -0.03
C THR A 154 13.52 -17.11 -0.34
N LYS A 155 12.90 -18.29 -0.39
CA LYS A 155 13.52 -19.55 -0.83
C LYS A 155 13.72 -19.59 -2.34
N ASP A 156 12.69 -19.18 -3.08
CA ASP A 156 12.69 -19.16 -4.54
C ASP A 156 11.75 -18.06 -5.04
N ILE A 157 12.08 -17.49 -6.19
CA ILE A 157 11.26 -16.44 -6.82
C ILE A 157 11.30 -16.58 -8.33
N LYS A 158 10.13 -16.63 -8.97
CA LYS A 158 10.00 -16.85 -10.42
C LYS A 158 8.98 -15.92 -11.05
N CYS A 159 9.34 -15.38 -12.22
CA CYS A 159 8.41 -14.66 -13.08
C CYS A 159 7.83 -15.60 -14.14
N SER A 160 6.53 -15.52 -14.37
CA SER A 160 5.83 -16.32 -15.36
C SER A 160 4.85 -15.47 -16.19
N LYS A 161 4.80 -15.76 -17.49
CA LYS A 161 3.82 -15.15 -18.40
C LYS A 161 2.43 -15.70 -18.10
N LEU A 162 1.41 -14.89 -18.36
CA LEU A 162 0.01 -15.31 -18.30
C LEU A 162 -0.58 -15.41 -19.72
N LYS A 163 -1.71 -16.13 -19.85
CA LYS A 163 -2.48 -16.17 -21.10
C LYS A 163 -2.88 -14.76 -21.57
N ASN A 164 -3.27 -13.88 -20.62
CA ASN A 164 -3.51 -12.49 -20.94
C ASN A 164 -2.16 -11.74 -21.02
N PRO A 165 -1.75 -11.23 -22.20
CA PRO A 165 -0.44 -10.62 -22.41
C PRO A 165 -0.24 -9.28 -21.68
N LYS A 166 -1.33 -8.66 -21.17
CA LYS A 166 -1.27 -7.41 -20.40
C LYS A 166 -0.68 -7.60 -19.01
N PHE A 167 -0.65 -8.84 -18.53
CA PHE A 167 -0.25 -9.16 -17.16
C PHE A 167 0.85 -10.21 -17.11
N PHE A 168 1.52 -10.29 -15.96
CA PHE A 168 2.42 -11.39 -15.63
C PHE A 168 2.28 -11.75 -14.14
N LYS A 169 2.86 -12.86 -13.74
CA LYS A 169 2.81 -13.38 -12.38
C LYS A 169 4.21 -13.54 -11.84
N ILE A 170 4.42 -13.16 -10.59
CA ILE A 170 5.59 -13.51 -9.78
C ILE A 170 5.12 -14.48 -8.70
N GLU A 171 5.79 -15.61 -8.60
CA GLU A 171 5.64 -16.60 -7.56
C GLU A 171 6.83 -16.51 -6.61
N THR A 172 6.57 -16.35 -5.33
CA THR A 172 7.55 -16.27 -4.26
C THR A 172 7.30 -17.40 -3.28
N LEU A 173 8.28 -18.29 -3.09
CA LEU A 173 8.30 -19.28 -2.02
C LEU A 173 9.05 -18.68 -0.83
N ILE A 174 8.48 -18.80 0.36
CA ILE A 174 9.00 -18.22 1.59
C ILE A 174 9.55 -19.36 2.45
N ASN A 175 10.72 -19.17 3.05
CA ASN A 175 11.23 -20.06 4.08
C ASN A 175 10.40 -19.86 5.35
N VAL A 176 9.60 -20.87 5.68
CA VAL A 176 8.93 -20.95 6.98
C VAL A 176 9.89 -21.71 7.89
N GLU A 177 10.84 -21.02 8.51
CA GLU A 177 11.58 -21.63 9.59
C GLU A 177 10.65 -21.87 10.76
N SER A 178 10.60 -23.12 11.21
CA SER A 178 9.81 -23.58 12.32
C SER A 178 10.26 -22.84 13.59
N GLY A 179 9.53 -21.80 14.01
CA GLY A 179 9.80 -21.11 15.27
C GLY A 179 9.46 -19.62 15.31
N GLU A 180 9.45 -18.90 14.21
CA GLU A 180 9.01 -17.50 14.23
C GLU A 180 7.48 -17.42 14.24
N LYS A 181 6.93 -17.20 15.42
CA LYS A 181 5.51 -16.82 15.59
C LYS A 181 5.24 -15.57 14.73
N GLY A 182 4.58 -15.75 13.58
CA GLY A 182 4.16 -14.62 12.73
C GLY A 182 4.31 -14.79 11.22
N LYS A 183 5.10 -15.75 10.73
CA LYS A 183 5.14 -16.05 9.28
C LYS A 183 4.05 -17.06 8.93
N ALA A 184 2.89 -16.51 8.53
CA ALA A 184 1.71 -17.32 8.26
C ALA A 184 1.68 -17.90 6.82
N TYR A 185 2.63 -17.54 5.94
CA TYR A 185 2.54 -17.87 4.52
C TYR A 185 3.82 -18.54 4.01
N ASP A 186 3.63 -19.67 3.26
CA ASP A 186 4.70 -20.42 2.61
C ASP A 186 4.87 -20.02 1.12
N LYS A 187 3.80 -19.44 0.52
CA LYS A 187 3.80 -19.02 -0.88
C LYS A 187 2.99 -17.76 -1.10
N VAL A 188 3.51 -16.88 -1.96
CA VAL A 188 2.82 -15.68 -2.44
C VAL A 188 2.80 -15.66 -3.97
N LEU A 189 1.61 -15.39 -4.55
CA LEU A 189 1.44 -15.17 -5.98
C LEU A 189 1.02 -13.71 -6.21
N SER A 190 1.90 -12.96 -6.82
CA SER A 190 1.68 -11.55 -7.14
C SER A 190 1.47 -11.36 -8.64
N TYR A 191 0.40 -10.67 -9.02
CA TYR A 191 0.02 -10.40 -10.41
C TYR A 191 0.20 -8.92 -10.70
N TYR A 192 0.80 -8.59 -11.85
CA TYR A 192 1.18 -7.22 -12.20
C TYR A 192 0.62 -6.81 -13.56
N ASP A 193 0.23 -5.54 -13.68
CA ASP A 193 -0.01 -4.87 -14.96
C ASP A 193 1.33 -4.45 -15.56
N LYS A 194 1.63 -4.92 -16.78
CA LYS A 194 2.92 -4.65 -17.45
C LYS A 194 3.14 -3.19 -17.78
N LYS A 195 2.08 -2.50 -18.22
CA LYS A 195 2.16 -1.11 -18.68
C LYS A 195 2.31 -0.12 -17.52
N LYS A 196 1.61 -0.39 -16.42
CA LYS A 196 1.63 0.46 -15.23
C LYS A 196 2.68 0.03 -14.21
N GLU A 197 3.21 -1.19 -14.35
CA GLU A 197 4.20 -1.80 -13.43
C GLU A 197 3.73 -1.87 -11.98
N VAL A 198 2.44 -2.13 -11.80
CA VAL A 198 1.77 -2.12 -10.48
C VAL A 198 1.08 -3.44 -10.19
N PRO A 199 0.97 -3.84 -8.92
CA PRO A 199 0.25 -5.04 -8.54
C PRO A 199 -1.26 -4.88 -8.81
N ILE A 200 -1.90 -5.93 -9.32
CA ILE A 200 -3.35 -6.00 -9.50
C ILE A 200 -3.99 -7.01 -8.53
N MET A 201 -3.21 -7.98 -8.08
CA MET A 201 -3.66 -8.98 -7.11
C MET A 201 -2.45 -9.61 -6.43
N VAL A 202 -2.57 -9.87 -5.12
CA VAL A 202 -1.58 -10.63 -4.35
C VAL A 202 -2.32 -11.70 -3.54
N ASN A 203 -1.96 -12.95 -3.73
CA ASN A 203 -2.55 -14.11 -3.08
C ASN A 203 -1.54 -14.74 -2.13
N PHE A 204 -1.92 -14.93 -0.90
CA PHE A 204 -1.11 -15.53 0.16
C PHE A 204 -1.62 -16.91 0.49
N PHE A 205 -0.72 -17.86 0.53
CA PHE A 205 -1.03 -19.26 0.81
C PHE A 205 -0.27 -19.73 2.05
N ALA A 206 -0.92 -20.56 2.85
CA ALA A 206 -0.30 -21.37 3.88
C ALA A 206 -0.77 -22.81 3.71
N GLU A 207 0.16 -23.77 3.72
CA GLU A 207 -0.15 -25.20 3.55
C GLU A 207 -1.00 -25.47 2.30
N LYS A 208 -0.66 -24.81 1.16
CA LYS A 208 -1.38 -24.86 -0.12
C LYS A 208 -2.80 -24.26 -0.08
N VAL A 209 -3.28 -23.78 1.04
CA VAL A 209 -4.60 -23.14 1.18
C VAL A 209 -4.48 -21.63 0.98
N LEU A 210 -5.36 -21.05 0.16
CA LEU A 210 -5.45 -19.60 -0.01
C LEU A 210 -5.98 -18.95 1.27
N ARG A 211 -5.17 -18.12 1.92
CA ARG A 211 -5.49 -17.50 3.21
C ARG A 211 -5.93 -16.05 3.07
N LYS A 212 -5.24 -15.30 2.22
CA LYS A 212 -5.50 -13.86 2.07
C LYS A 212 -5.35 -13.44 0.60
N VAL A 213 -6.15 -12.49 0.18
CA VAL A 213 -6.11 -11.89 -1.15
C VAL A 213 -6.16 -10.38 -1.04
N TYR A 214 -5.15 -9.71 -1.57
CA TYR A 214 -5.20 -8.29 -1.89
C TYR A 214 -5.60 -8.12 -3.35
N ARG A 215 -6.58 -7.28 -3.62
CA ARG A 215 -7.00 -6.92 -4.97
C ARG A 215 -6.93 -5.42 -5.16
N PHE A 216 -6.14 -5.02 -6.15
CA PHE A 216 -6.04 -3.65 -6.61
C PHE A 216 -6.77 -3.54 -7.95
N PHE A 217 -7.60 -2.53 -8.12
CA PHE A 217 -8.44 -2.43 -9.30
C PHE A 217 -7.80 -1.52 -10.34
N PRO A 218 -7.41 -2.00 -11.54
CA PRO A 218 -6.68 -1.21 -12.54
C PRO A 218 -7.35 0.11 -12.93
N LYS A 219 -8.69 0.15 -12.93
CA LYS A 219 -9.47 1.36 -13.24
C LYS A 219 -9.39 2.45 -12.17
N TYR A 220 -8.97 2.09 -10.96
CA TYR A 220 -8.84 3.01 -9.83
C TYR A 220 -7.38 3.37 -9.50
N TYR A 221 -6.46 3.13 -10.42
CA TYR A 221 -5.13 3.72 -10.32
C TYR A 221 -5.16 5.16 -10.80
N ALA A 222 -4.60 6.06 -10.02
CA ALA A 222 -4.39 7.46 -10.37
C ALA A 222 -2.89 7.75 -10.49
N LYS A 223 -2.52 8.67 -11.39
CA LYS A 223 -1.15 9.15 -11.51
C LYS A 223 -0.95 10.35 -10.58
N VAL A 224 -0.08 10.21 -9.59
CA VAL A 224 0.21 11.22 -8.58
C VAL A 224 1.73 11.38 -8.50
N GLY A 225 2.25 12.59 -8.72
CA GLY A 225 3.68 12.84 -8.76
C GLY A 225 4.43 11.93 -9.75
N GLY A 226 3.86 11.71 -10.94
CA GLY A 226 4.44 10.85 -11.97
C GLY A 226 4.26 9.34 -11.76
N LYS A 227 3.83 8.90 -10.57
CA LYS A 227 3.71 7.47 -10.19
C LYS A 227 2.26 7.00 -10.18
N TRP A 228 2.01 5.74 -10.58
CA TRP A 228 0.71 5.11 -10.45
C TRP A 228 0.45 4.72 -9.00
N ILE A 229 -0.66 5.18 -8.44
CA ILE A 229 -1.07 4.92 -7.05
C ILE A 229 -2.44 4.25 -7.05
N SER A 230 -2.56 3.14 -6.32
CA SER A 230 -3.84 2.48 -6.08
C SER A 230 -4.72 3.35 -5.17
N THR A 231 -5.90 3.71 -5.65
CA THR A 231 -6.86 4.49 -4.84
C THR A 231 -7.96 3.64 -4.22
N VAL A 232 -8.06 2.37 -4.64
CA VAL A 232 -9.01 1.39 -4.10
C VAL A 232 -8.31 0.05 -3.94
N MET A 233 -8.40 -0.52 -2.76
CA MET A 233 -7.86 -1.83 -2.44
C MET A 233 -8.91 -2.65 -1.68
N ARG A 234 -9.01 -3.94 -1.99
CA ARG A 234 -9.83 -4.91 -1.27
C ARG A 234 -8.95 -5.98 -0.69
N VAL A 235 -9.13 -6.27 0.59
CA VAL A 235 -8.45 -7.37 1.28
C VAL A 235 -9.50 -8.37 1.76
N ARG A 236 -9.27 -9.64 1.50
CA ARG A 236 -10.12 -10.74 1.93
C ARG A 236 -9.29 -11.80 2.61
N THR A 237 -9.80 -12.35 3.71
CA THR A 237 -9.19 -13.47 4.42
C THR A 237 -10.16 -14.64 4.56
N THR A 238 -9.58 -15.85 4.56
CA THR A 238 -10.26 -17.08 4.95
C THR A 238 -9.90 -17.43 6.39
N GLN A 239 -10.67 -18.29 7.04
CA GLN A 239 -10.36 -18.83 8.35
C GLN A 239 -10.17 -20.34 8.27
N GLY A 240 -9.19 -20.86 9.01
CA GLY A 240 -8.90 -22.29 9.06
C GLY A 240 -8.73 -22.88 7.64
N ASN A 241 -9.30 -24.05 7.40
CA ASN A 241 -9.28 -24.72 6.10
C ASN A 241 -10.47 -24.35 5.20
N GLU A 242 -11.24 -23.33 5.55
CA GLU A 242 -12.37 -22.89 4.75
C GLU A 242 -11.91 -22.21 3.46
N LYS A 243 -12.55 -22.58 2.33
CA LYS A 243 -12.36 -21.91 1.04
C LYS A 243 -13.13 -20.60 0.90
N LYS A 244 -13.98 -20.27 1.88
CA LYS A 244 -14.85 -19.10 1.84
C LYS A 244 -14.19 -17.93 2.57
N PHE A 245 -14.22 -16.75 1.96
CA PHE A 245 -13.79 -15.53 2.63
C PHE A 245 -14.81 -15.17 3.72
N ILE A 246 -14.31 -14.94 4.92
CA ILE A 246 -15.12 -14.57 6.09
C ILE A 246 -14.91 -13.13 6.53
N PHE A 247 -13.82 -12.50 6.09
CA PHE A 247 -13.49 -11.12 6.43
C PHE A 247 -13.10 -10.35 5.17
N GLU A 248 -13.65 -9.18 4.99
CA GLU A 248 -13.33 -8.29 3.88
C GLU A 248 -13.13 -6.87 4.38
N THR A 249 -12.04 -6.25 3.95
CA THR A 249 -11.76 -4.84 4.11
C THR A 249 -11.66 -4.20 2.74
N LEU A 250 -12.44 -3.15 2.50
CA LEU A 250 -12.37 -2.33 1.30
C LEU A 250 -11.90 -0.93 1.69
N THR A 251 -10.85 -0.46 1.04
CA THR A 251 -10.30 0.87 1.27
C THR A 251 -10.46 1.75 0.05
N HIS A 252 -10.80 3.01 0.26
CA HIS A 252 -10.85 4.04 -0.78
C HIS A 252 -10.10 5.29 -0.30
N ILE A 253 -9.22 5.86 -1.14
CA ILE A 253 -8.67 7.18 -0.86
C ILE A 253 -9.79 8.21 -0.99
N GLN A 254 -9.92 9.07 0.01
CA GLN A 254 -10.92 10.14 0.02
C GLN A 254 -10.69 11.12 -1.14
N LYS A 255 -11.81 11.70 -1.60
CA LYS A 255 -11.79 12.85 -2.49
C LYS A 255 -12.42 14.05 -1.78
N LYS A 256 -11.79 15.22 -1.91
CA LYS A 256 -12.33 16.51 -1.49
C LYS A 256 -12.34 17.43 -2.71
N ASN A 257 -13.50 17.95 -3.10
CA ASN A 257 -13.66 18.80 -4.29
C ASN A 257 -13.08 18.13 -5.57
N GLY A 258 -13.38 16.85 -5.79
CA GLY A 258 -12.91 16.07 -6.94
C GLY A 258 -11.43 15.63 -6.89
N LYS A 259 -10.61 16.20 -6.02
CA LYS A 259 -9.19 15.88 -5.86
C LYS A 259 -8.98 14.78 -4.82
N LEU A 260 -8.00 13.89 -5.05
CA LEU A 260 -7.61 12.88 -4.06
C LEU A 260 -6.97 13.55 -2.84
N LYS A 261 -7.40 13.18 -1.64
CA LYS A 261 -6.76 13.56 -0.39
C LYS A 261 -5.55 12.65 -0.16
N LEU A 262 -4.53 12.83 -0.98
CA LEU A 262 -3.30 12.05 -1.00
C LEU A 262 -2.12 12.95 -1.33
N TYR A 263 -1.18 13.03 -0.41
CA TYR A 263 0.04 13.81 -0.50
C TYR A 263 1.22 12.84 -0.34
N LEU A 264 2.02 12.67 -1.40
CA LEU A 264 3.19 11.79 -1.42
C LEU A 264 4.41 12.43 -0.75
N ASP A 265 4.33 13.74 -0.53
CA ASP A 265 5.18 14.49 0.36
C ASP A 265 4.31 15.00 1.52
N PHE A 266 4.73 14.68 2.73
CA PHE A 266 4.02 15.03 3.95
C PHE A 266 3.83 16.55 4.09
N SER A 267 4.83 17.34 3.69
CA SER A 267 4.81 18.81 3.74
C SER A 267 3.81 19.44 2.75
N ALA A 268 3.41 18.70 1.72
CA ALA A 268 2.43 19.17 0.73
C ALA A 268 0.98 19.08 1.23
N ASP A 269 0.72 18.48 2.40
CA ASP A 269 -0.63 18.42 2.99
C ASP A 269 -1.01 19.80 3.56
N PRO A 270 -2.03 20.47 2.99
CA PRO A 270 -2.40 21.82 3.43
C PRO A 270 -2.90 21.86 4.88
N ASP A 271 -3.44 20.76 5.40
CA ASP A 271 -3.89 20.66 6.79
C ASP A 271 -2.69 20.59 7.78
N LEU A 272 -1.46 20.41 7.27
CA LEU A 272 -0.23 20.31 8.05
C LEU A 272 0.74 21.48 7.81
N LYS A 273 0.35 22.46 7.02
CA LYS A 273 1.22 23.56 6.54
C LYS A 273 1.91 24.34 7.67
N ASN A 274 1.26 24.43 8.84
CA ASN A 274 1.77 25.16 10.00
C ASN A 274 2.11 24.24 11.18
N VAL A 275 2.21 22.91 10.93
CA VAL A 275 2.47 21.93 11.97
C VAL A 275 3.86 21.35 11.74
N HIS A 276 4.72 21.42 12.76
CA HIS A 276 6.00 20.76 12.68
C HIS A 276 5.77 19.23 12.56
N PRO A 277 6.30 18.55 11.53
CA PRO A 277 5.99 17.15 11.29
C PRO A 277 6.22 16.23 12.49
N GLU A 278 7.28 16.45 13.24
CA GLU A 278 7.64 15.65 14.41
C GLU A 278 6.65 15.77 15.57
N SER A 279 6.04 16.96 15.78
CA SER A 279 5.08 17.19 16.86
C SER A 279 3.82 16.34 16.72
N LEU A 280 3.46 15.92 15.50
CA LEU A 280 2.31 15.02 15.26
C LEU A 280 2.51 13.62 15.79
N PHE A 281 3.75 13.22 16.04
CA PHE A 281 4.12 11.91 16.56
C PHE A 281 4.62 11.97 18.00
N SER A 282 4.63 13.17 18.61
CA SER A 282 4.92 13.32 20.03
C SER A 282 3.78 12.72 20.86
N THR A 283 4.15 12.17 22.00
CA THR A 283 3.25 11.68 23.05
C THR A 283 3.61 12.33 24.38
N ASP A 284 4.47 13.35 24.32
CA ASP A 284 4.95 14.11 25.47
C ASP A 284 4.12 15.38 25.63
#